data_eae89e7816c776d1d98a7553ed71af9d
#
_entry.id   eae89e7816c776d1d98a7553ed71af9d
#
_cell.length_a   1.000
_cell.length_b   1.000
_cell.length_c   1.000
_cell.angle_alpha   90.00
_cell.angle_beta   90.00
_cell.angle_gamma   90.00
#
_symmetry.space_group_name_H-M   'P 1'
#
loop_
_entity.id
_entity.type
_entity.pdbx_description
1 polymer ?
#
loop_
_entity_poly.entity_id
_entity_poly.type
_entity_poly.pdbx_seq_one_letter_code
_entity_poly.pdbx_strand_id
1 'polypeptide(L)'
;MQTSPEFDRRGPLPIRSGGALLFCVLMIAGTIGFSRGGEVPVYPGDPKKGLDKSAACVSCHEAHGRSTGTSLFPRIGGQDFEYLYRALREYRDGQRRMGWAPAMMNDAVKGFSDDDLKDIARHFSSMRW
;
A
#
# COMPACT_ATOMS: atom_id res chain seq x y z
N MET A 1 42.24 -3.62 -11.17
CA MET A 1 42.62 -2.92 -9.92
C MET A 1 41.69 -1.74 -9.75
N GLN A 2 40.62 -1.89 -8.97
CA GLN A 2 39.71 -0.81 -8.63
C GLN A 2 39.85 -0.52 -7.15
N THR A 3 40.27 0.68 -6.84
CA THR A 3 40.48 1.18 -5.48
C THR A 3 39.13 1.59 -4.88
N SER A 4 38.75 0.98 -3.78
CA SER A 4 37.57 1.34 -2.99
C SER A 4 37.76 2.73 -2.35
N PRO A 5 36.72 3.56 -2.24
CA PRO A 5 36.82 4.85 -1.57
C PRO A 5 36.90 4.64 -0.04
N GLU A 6 37.88 5.29 0.53
CA GLU A 6 38.21 5.36 1.96
C GLU A 6 37.11 6.13 2.72
N PHE A 7 36.54 5.49 3.73
CA PHE A 7 35.51 6.06 4.60
C PHE A 7 36.19 6.97 5.66
N ASP A 8 36.08 8.29 5.48
CA ASP A 8 36.60 9.29 6.41
C ASP A 8 35.87 9.26 7.78
N ARG A 9 36.55 8.76 8.80
CA ARG A 9 36.12 8.81 10.20
C ARG A 9 36.42 10.16 10.82
N ARG A 10 35.55 11.13 10.66
CA ARG A 10 35.58 12.34 11.47
C ARG A 10 34.86 12.09 12.80
N GLY A 11 35.66 12.12 13.87
CA GLY A 11 35.20 11.94 15.24
C GLY A 11 34.31 13.10 15.75
N PRO A 12 33.63 12.91 16.89
CA PRO A 12 32.65 13.85 17.41
C PRO A 12 33.30 15.17 17.89
N LEU A 13 32.63 16.27 17.55
CA LEU A 13 33.02 17.62 17.97
C LEU A 13 32.85 17.80 19.50
N PRO A 14 33.73 18.54 20.17
CA PRO A 14 33.65 18.76 21.61
C PRO A 14 32.52 19.73 21.97
N ILE A 15 31.63 19.29 22.87
CA ILE A 15 30.60 20.14 23.47
C ILE A 15 31.26 21.07 24.47
N ARG A 16 31.31 22.38 24.14
CA ARG A 16 31.71 23.43 25.07
C ARG A 16 30.59 23.66 26.10
N SER A 17 30.87 23.28 27.32
CA SER A 17 30.06 23.61 28.50
C SER A 17 30.26 25.10 28.84
N GLY A 18 29.20 25.86 28.93
CA GLY A 18 29.21 27.23 29.40
C GLY A 18 27.82 27.84 29.52
N GLY A 19 27.40 28.08 30.75
CA GLY A 19 26.31 29.03 31.01
C GLY A 19 25.08 28.46 31.71
N ALA A 20 25.15 28.46 33.04
CA ALA A 20 23.98 28.32 33.90
C ALA A 20 23.02 29.48 33.69
N LEU A 21 21.80 29.24 33.27
CA LEU A 21 20.69 30.18 33.43
C LEU A 21 19.47 29.40 33.92
N LEU A 22 19.12 29.70 35.14
CA LEU A 22 17.97 29.28 35.89
C LEU A 22 16.71 29.78 35.18
N PHE A 23 15.99 28.92 34.46
CA PHE A 23 14.67 29.24 33.96
C PHE A 23 13.64 28.34 34.65
N CYS A 24 12.75 29.00 35.35
CA CYS A 24 11.53 28.45 35.94
C CYS A 24 10.79 27.56 34.93
N VAL A 25 10.74 26.27 35.22
CA VAL A 25 9.87 25.33 34.50
C VAL A 25 8.47 25.50 35.04
N LEU A 26 7.65 26.25 34.31
CA LEU A 26 6.20 26.21 34.49
C LEU A 26 5.72 24.86 33.95
N MET A 27 5.40 23.94 34.86
CA MET A 27 4.79 22.66 34.51
C MET A 27 3.39 22.92 33.96
N ILE A 28 3.27 23.14 32.66
CA ILE A 28 2.00 22.98 31.97
C ILE A 28 1.86 21.49 31.73
N ALA A 29 1.10 20.84 32.61
CA ALA A 29 0.61 19.47 32.38
C ALA A 29 -0.37 19.50 31.19
N GLY A 30 0.17 19.60 29.98
CA GLY A 30 -0.55 19.33 28.76
C GLY A 30 -0.80 17.83 28.70
N THR A 31 -2.00 17.39 29.07
CA THR A 31 -2.48 16.05 28.74
C THR A 31 -2.51 15.92 27.25
N ILE A 32 -1.46 15.36 26.67
CA ILE A 32 -1.47 14.92 25.27
C ILE A 32 -2.45 13.76 25.24
N GLY A 33 -3.70 14.08 24.92
CA GLY A 33 -4.74 13.10 24.62
C GLY A 33 -4.29 12.33 23.40
N PHE A 34 -3.68 11.17 23.62
CA PHE A 34 -3.39 10.21 22.59
C PHE A 34 -4.72 9.56 22.17
N SER A 35 -5.46 10.24 21.31
CA SER A 35 -6.65 9.67 20.66
C SER A 35 -6.23 8.50 19.78
N ARG A 36 -6.13 7.32 20.39
CA ARG A 36 -6.09 6.05 19.66
C ARG A 36 -7.50 5.69 19.19
N GLY A 37 -7.99 6.47 18.28
CA GLY A 37 -9.15 6.14 17.48
C GLY A 37 -8.75 6.28 16.03
N GLY A 38 -7.96 5.35 15.54
CA GLY A 38 -7.76 5.23 14.09
C GLY A 38 -9.11 4.85 13.50
N GLU A 39 -9.84 5.85 13.02
CA GLU A 39 -11.04 5.63 12.21
C GLU A 39 -10.65 4.72 11.05
N VAL A 40 -11.21 3.51 11.02
CA VAL A 40 -10.93 2.57 9.93
C VAL A 40 -11.46 3.21 8.65
N PRO A 41 -10.60 3.44 7.64
CA PRO A 41 -11.05 4.09 6.40
C PRO A 41 -12.24 3.32 5.81
N VAL A 42 -13.37 3.99 5.65
CA VAL A 42 -14.53 3.42 4.97
C VAL A 42 -14.30 3.58 3.46
N TYR A 43 -13.73 2.56 2.86
CA TYR A 43 -13.54 2.56 1.42
C TYR A 43 -14.86 2.30 0.69
N PRO A 44 -15.06 2.90 -0.50
CA PRO A 44 -16.24 2.64 -1.33
C PRO A 44 -16.23 1.20 -1.87
N GLY A 45 -17.42 0.73 -2.28
CA GLY A 45 -17.60 -0.60 -2.83
C GLY A 45 -18.08 -1.63 -1.80
N ASP A 46 -18.68 -2.69 -2.32
CA ASP A 46 -19.27 -3.80 -1.57
C ASP A 46 -18.38 -5.04 -1.72
N PRO A 47 -17.72 -5.54 -0.66
CA PRO A 47 -16.82 -6.69 -0.75
C PRO A 47 -17.55 -7.99 -1.14
N LYS A 48 -18.84 -8.11 -0.87
CA LYS A 48 -19.64 -9.29 -1.24
C LYS A 48 -19.91 -9.28 -2.74
N LYS A 49 -20.31 -8.15 -3.31
CA LYS A 49 -20.44 -7.99 -4.75
C LYS A 49 -19.09 -8.18 -5.45
N GLY A 50 -18.00 -7.72 -4.82
CA GLY A 50 -16.65 -7.94 -5.31
C GLY A 50 -16.27 -9.41 -5.37
N LEU A 51 -16.67 -10.21 -4.38
CA LEU A 51 -16.48 -11.67 -4.40
C LEU A 51 -17.19 -12.28 -5.61
N ASP A 52 -18.45 -11.94 -5.84
CA ASP A 52 -19.25 -12.48 -6.96
C ASP A 52 -18.61 -12.16 -8.33
N LYS A 53 -17.95 -11.00 -8.43
CA LYS A 53 -17.26 -10.53 -9.65
C LYS A 53 -15.83 -11.06 -9.79
N SER A 54 -15.25 -11.60 -8.74
CA SER A 54 -13.83 -11.99 -8.69
C SER A 54 -13.49 -13.29 -9.44
N ALA A 55 -14.48 -13.99 -10.02
CA ALA A 55 -14.26 -15.25 -10.71
C ALA A 55 -13.17 -15.18 -11.82
N ALA A 56 -13.11 -14.07 -12.56
CA ALA A 56 -12.07 -13.84 -13.56
C ALA A 56 -10.67 -13.64 -12.95
N CYS A 57 -10.59 -13.21 -11.69
CA CYS A 57 -9.34 -12.90 -11.00
C CYS A 57 -8.71 -14.16 -10.38
N VAL A 58 -9.53 -15.03 -9.80
CA VAL A 58 -9.05 -16.17 -9.00
C VAL A 58 -8.35 -17.24 -9.81
N SER A 59 -8.59 -17.31 -11.12
CA SER A 59 -7.90 -18.24 -12.02
C SER A 59 -6.39 -18.02 -12.07
N CYS A 60 -5.95 -16.77 -11.88
CA CYS A 60 -4.55 -16.37 -11.92
C CYS A 60 -4.02 -15.96 -10.54
N HIS A 61 -4.86 -15.33 -9.70
CA HIS A 61 -4.43 -14.80 -8.41
C HIS A 61 -4.85 -15.65 -7.22
N GLU A 62 -5.43 -16.84 -7.43
CA GLU A 62 -6.06 -17.71 -6.44
C GLU A 62 -7.25 -17.09 -5.69
N ALA A 63 -8.07 -17.93 -5.06
CA ALA A 63 -9.31 -17.53 -4.38
C ALA A 63 -9.11 -16.46 -3.29
N HIS A 64 -7.92 -16.44 -2.68
CA HIS A 64 -7.58 -15.46 -1.64
C HIS A 64 -6.60 -14.38 -2.13
N GLY A 65 -6.37 -14.28 -3.45
CA GLY A 65 -5.43 -13.32 -3.99
C GLY A 65 -3.97 -13.54 -3.54
N ARG A 66 -3.61 -14.78 -3.17
CA ARG A 66 -2.31 -15.09 -2.55
C ARG A 66 -1.15 -15.15 -3.54
N SER A 67 -1.42 -15.28 -4.81
CA SER A 67 -0.44 -15.65 -5.84
C SER A 67 -0.26 -17.16 -5.98
N THR A 68 -0.12 -17.61 -7.22
CA THR A 68 0.07 -19.04 -7.57
C THR A 68 1.48 -19.57 -7.25
N GLY A 69 2.25 -18.87 -6.40
CA GLY A 69 3.63 -19.24 -6.10
C GLY A 69 4.63 -18.94 -7.21
N THR A 70 4.18 -18.36 -8.31
CA THR A 70 5.03 -17.88 -9.40
C THR A 70 5.16 -16.37 -9.32
N SER A 71 6.29 -15.81 -9.72
CA SER A 71 6.49 -14.36 -9.83
C SER A 71 5.62 -13.72 -10.92
N LEU A 72 4.89 -14.53 -11.70
CA LEU A 72 4.08 -14.06 -12.82
C LEU A 72 2.77 -13.42 -12.36
N PHE A 73 2.13 -13.97 -11.34
CA PHE A 73 0.85 -13.46 -10.84
C PHE A 73 1.03 -12.86 -9.45
N PRO A 74 1.04 -11.54 -9.32
CA PRO A 74 1.29 -10.90 -8.04
C PRO A 74 0.15 -11.19 -7.05
N ARG A 75 0.52 -11.20 -5.77
CA ARG A 75 -0.44 -11.22 -4.69
C ARG A 75 -1.27 -9.93 -4.71
N ILE A 76 -2.59 -10.06 -4.72
CA ILE A 76 -3.53 -8.93 -4.71
C ILE A 76 -4.36 -8.84 -3.43
N GLY A 77 -4.54 -9.95 -2.73
CA GLY A 77 -5.25 -9.96 -1.47
C GLY A 77 -4.51 -9.20 -0.37
N GLY A 78 -5.23 -8.46 0.46
CA GLY A 78 -4.68 -7.66 1.55
C GLY A 78 -3.87 -6.43 1.11
N GLN A 79 -3.87 -6.11 -0.17
CA GLN A 79 -3.28 -4.87 -0.65
C GLN A 79 -4.21 -3.67 -0.39
N ASP A 80 -3.64 -2.49 -0.39
CA ASP A 80 -4.38 -1.24 -0.19
C ASP A 80 -5.47 -1.04 -1.25
N PHE A 81 -6.64 -0.58 -0.81
CA PHE A 81 -7.81 -0.39 -1.68
C PHE A 81 -7.53 0.58 -2.83
N GLU A 82 -6.95 1.74 -2.51
CA GLU A 82 -6.71 2.78 -3.53
C GLU A 82 -5.70 2.31 -4.57
N TYR A 83 -4.69 1.56 -4.12
CA TYR A 83 -3.74 0.94 -5.04
C TYR A 83 -4.42 -0.05 -5.98
N LEU A 84 -5.22 -0.98 -5.44
CA LEU A 84 -5.93 -1.99 -6.24
C LEU A 84 -6.89 -1.34 -7.23
N TYR A 85 -7.72 -0.41 -6.75
CA TYR A 85 -8.70 0.28 -7.60
C TYR A 85 -8.03 1.05 -8.75
N ARG A 86 -6.99 1.81 -8.44
CA ARG A 86 -6.21 2.53 -9.45
C ARG A 86 -5.58 1.57 -10.46
N ALA A 87 -4.95 0.48 -10.00
CA ALA A 87 -4.32 -0.49 -10.88
C ALA A 87 -5.34 -1.15 -11.83
N LEU A 88 -6.52 -1.53 -11.32
CA LEU A 88 -7.60 -2.10 -12.12
C LEU A 88 -8.09 -1.12 -13.21
N ARG A 89 -8.26 0.16 -12.86
CA ARG A 89 -8.62 1.20 -13.83
C ARG A 89 -7.55 1.39 -14.89
N GLU A 90 -6.29 1.49 -14.49
CA GLU A 90 -5.16 1.66 -15.40
C GLU A 90 -5.06 0.50 -16.41
N TYR A 91 -5.37 -0.73 -15.98
CA TYR A 91 -5.46 -1.86 -16.89
C TYR A 91 -6.66 -1.74 -17.82
N ARG A 92 -7.87 -1.47 -17.30
CA ARG A 92 -9.08 -1.32 -18.12
C ARG A 92 -8.92 -0.23 -19.19
N ASP A 93 -8.35 0.90 -18.81
CA ASP A 93 -8.19 2.08 -19.66
C ASP A 93 -6.93 1.99 -20.56
N GLY A 94 -6.20 0.87 -20.52
CA GLY A 94 -5.01 0.64 -21.34
C GLY A 94 -3.82 1.54 -21.00
N GLN A 95 -3.83 2.15 -19.82
CA GLN A 95 -2.77 3.06 -19.37
C GLN A 95 -1.56 2.30 -18.80
N ARG A 96 -1.78 1.11 -18.24
CA ARG A 96 -0.72 0.26 -17.71
C ARG A 96 -0.18 -0.65 -18.81
N ARG A 97 0.98 -0.27 -19.39
CA ARG A 97 1.52 -0.89 -20.61
C ARG A 97 2.84 -1.62 -20.43
N MET A 98 3.46 -1.53 -19.25
CA MET A 98 4.77 -2.12 -19.00
C MET A 98 4.67 -3.55 -18.48
N GLY A 99 5.58 -4.39 -18.94
CA GLY A 99 5.64 -5.79 -18.55
C GLY A 99 4.85 -6.72 -19.48
N TRP A 100 4.70 -7.98 -19.09
CA TRP A 100 4.02 -9.03 -19.86
C TRP A 100 2.52 -9.15 -19.53
N ALA A 101 2.09 -8.63 -18.38
CA ALA A 101 0.72 -8.76 -17.86
C ALA A 101 -0.34 -7.81 -18.47
N PRO A 102 -0.01 -6.66 -19.13
CA PRO A 102 -1.02 -5.70 -19.53
C PRO A 102 -2.15 -6.27 -20.40
N ALA A 103 -1.82 -7.09 -21.40
CA ALA A 103 -2.82 -7.66 -22.29
C ALA A 103 -3.80 -8.58 -21.55
N MET A 104 -3.31 -9.48 -20.70
CA MET A 104 -4.14 -10.40 -19.92
C MET A 104 -5.01 -9.66 -18.91
N MET A 105 -4.43 -8.72 -18.18
CA MET A 105 -5.17 -7.94 -17.20
C MET A 105 -6.20 -7.02 -17.83
N ASN A 106 -5.87 -6.39 -18.98
CA ASN A 106 -6.80 -5.57 -19.74
C ASN A 106 -8.01 -6.41 -20.18
N ASP A 107 -7.79 -7.60 -20.73
CA ASP A 107 -8.88 -8.52 -21.12
C ASP A 107 -9.73 -8.94 -19.93
N ALA A 108 -9.12 -9.18 -18.78
CA ALA A 108 -9.84 -9.60 -17.58
C ALA A 108 -10.75 -8.50 -17.02
N VAL A 109 -10.38 -7.20 -17.19
CA VAL A 109 -11.10 -6.09 -16.53
C VAL A 109 -11.85 -5.16 -17.49
N LYS A 110 -11.72 -5.31 -18.81
CA LYS A 110 -12.30 -4.38 -19.81
C LYS A 110 -13.83 -4.24 -19.75
N GLY A 111 -14.53 -5.24 -19.23
CA GLY A 111 -15.99 -5.25 -19.14
C GLY A 111 -16.55 -4.68 -17.83
N PHE A 112 -15.71 -4.32 -16.87
CA PHE A 112 -16.16 -3.84 -15.57
C PHE A 112 -16.34 -2.32 -15.55
N SER A 113 -17.44 -1.88 -14.92
CA SER A 113 -17.69 -0.47 -14.60
C SER A 113 -16.77 -0.01 -13.47
N ASP A 114 -16.71 1.31 -13.22
CA ASP A 114 -15.99 1.87 -12.07
C ASP A 114 -16.47 1.31 -10.72
N ASP A 115 -17.78 1.11 -10.59
CA ASP A 115 -18.35 0.56 -9.35
C ASP A 115 -18.01 -0.93 -9.19
N ASP A 116 -17.97 -1.70 -10.28
CA ASP A 116 -17.49 -3.08 -10.24
C ASP A 116 -16.04 -3.17 -9.80
N LEU A 117 -15.19 -2.28 -10.31
CA LEU A 117 -13.78 -2.23 -9.93
C LEU A 117 -13.58 -1.82 -8.47
N LYS A 118 -14.43 -0.93 -7.93
CA LYS A 118 -14.45 -0.60 -6.49
C LYS A 118 -14.86 -1.81 -5.66
N ASP A 119 -15.89 -2.52 -6.05
CA ASP A 119 -16.36 -3.73 -5.37
C ASP A 119 -15.25 -4.79 -5.32
N ILE A 120 -14.59 -5.05 -6.45
CA ILE A 120 -13.47 -5.99 -6.57
C ILE A 120 -12.28 -5.55 -5.70
N ALA A 121 -11.89 -4.28 -5.79
CA ALA A 121 -10.82 -3.73 -4.98
C ALA A 121 -11.13 -3.82 -3.48
N ARG A 122 -12.39 -3.54 -3.10
CA ARG A 122 -12.86 -3.67 -1.72
C ARG A 122 -12.81 -5.11 -1.22
N HIS A 123 -13.19 -6.07 -2.05
CA HIS A 123 -13.12 -7.50 -1.73
C HIS A 123 -11.68 -7.91 -1.40
N PHE A 124 -10.75 -7.71 -2.33
CA PHE A 124 -9.37 -8.13 -2.13
C PHE A 124 -8.65 -7.35 -1.03
N SER A 125 -8.90 -6.05 -0.87
CA SER A 125 -8.30 -5.25 0.21
C SER A 125 -8.75 -5.66 1.60
N SER A 126 -9.93 -6.24 1.75
CA SER A 126 -10.48 -6.69 3.02
C SER A 126 -9.90 -8.02 3.51
N MET A 127 -9.17 -8.74 2.66
CA MET A 127 -8.56 -10.03 3.02
C MET A 127 -7.42 -9.82 4.03
N ARG A 128 -7.39 -10.69 5.05
CA ARG A 128 -6.32 -10.72 6.07
C ARG A 128 -5.50 -11.99 5.92
N TRP A 129 -4.23 -11.88 6.24
CA TRP A 129 -3.27 -13.01 6.23
C TRP A 129 -2.96 -13.45 7.64
#